data_37ee9f089280082745f7a04c6bd59fe3
#
_entry.id   37ee9f089280082745f7a04c6bd59fe3
#
_cell.length_a   1.000
_cell.length_b   1.000
_cell.length_c   1.000
_cell.angle_alpha   90.00
_cell.angle_beta   90.00
_cell.angle_gamma   90.00
#
_symmetry.space_group_name_H-M   'P 1'
#
loop_
_entity.id
_entity.type
_entity.pdbx_description
1 polymer ?
#
loop_
_entity_poly.entity_id
_entity_poly.type
_entity_poly.pdbx_seq_one_letter_code
_entity_poly.pdbx_strand_id
1 'polypeptide(L)'
;TASVFDRHVAKLEEELEEGRTVEFNAMFMDRYLWNLQFGSQRIVPKKRASGTPIDGVVVSAGIPEFDEAVELIHNLNADGFPYVSFKPGTVDQIRQVVRIAKAVAPTKVLIEVEGGSAGGHHSWESLDDLLLSTYAEVREQSNLVLVVGGGIGTPERGADYITGEWATEYGRPLMPVDGVLVGTAAMTAKEAHTSPEVKQMLVNTPGIPVKGDGNDPFAPLGEQWVPSGQAKGGVTSGLSHLHADIYE
;
A
#
# COMPACT_ATOMS: atom_id res chain seq x y z
N THR A 1 3.16 13.19 -16.96
CA THR A 1 3.06 13.17 -18.43
C THR A 1 3.62 11.85 -18.97
N ALA A 2 3.22 11.46 -20.19
CA ALA A 2 3.74 10.26 -20.86
C ALA A 2 5.28 10.29 -20.97
N SER A 3 5.89 11.43 -21.26
CA SER A 3 7.35 11.56 -21.35
C SER A 3 8.09 11.33 -20.03
N VAL A 4 7.48 11.65 -18.89
CA VAL A 4 8.04 11.32 -17.57
C VAL A 4 7.95 9.83 -17.31
N PHE A 5 6.81 9.23 -17.63
CA PHE A 5 6.61 7.79 -17.54
C PHE A 5 7.64 7.02 -18.39
N ASP A 6 7.81 7.41 -19.67
CA ASP A 6 8.79 6.78 -20.56
C ASP A 6 10.23 6.83 -20.03
N ARG A 7 10.62 7.94 -19.43
CA ARG A 7 11.96 8.07 -18.79
C ARG A 7 12.14 7.13 -17.60
N HIS A 8 11.10 7.01 -16.76
CA HIS A 8 11.16 6.08 -15.62
C HIS A 8 11.18 4.62 -16.07
N VAL A 9 10.40 4.29 -17.12
CA VAL A 9 10.43 2.95 -17.71
C VAL A 9 11.81 2.63 -18.28
N ALA A 10 12.41 3.54 -19.04
CA ALA A 10 13.74 3.32 -19.62
C ALA A 10 14.80 3.06 -18.52
N LYS A 11 14.74 3.84 -17.43
CA LYS A 11 15.63 3.63 -16.28
C LYS A 11 15.38 2.30 -15.58
N LEU A 12 14.12 1.92 -15.41
CA LEU A 12 13.72 0.64 -14.84
C LEU A 12 14.27 -0.54 -15.68
N GLU A 13 14.11 -0.48 -17.00
CA GLU A 13 14.60 -1.50 -17.93
C GLU A 13 16.12 -1.62 -17.93
N GLU A 14 16.84 -0.52 -17.63
CA GLU A 14 18.31 -0.51 -17.48
C GLU A 14 18.79 -1.10 -16.15
N GLU A 15 18.08 -0.81 -15.05
CA GLU A 15 18.54 -1.15 -13.70
C GLU A 15 17.98 -2.49 -13.17
N LEU A 16 16.88 -3.00 -13.74
CA LEU A 16 16.23 -4.20 -13.25
C LEU A 16 16.97 -5.45 -13.72
N GLU A 17 17.29 -6.34 -12.79
CA GLU A 17 17.89 -7.63 -13.10
C GLU A 17 16.98 -8.48 -14.00
N GLU A 18 17.57 -9.31 -14.86
CA GLU A 18 16.84 -10.21 -15.74
C GLU A 18 15.86 -11.11 -14.97
N GLY A 19 14.64 -11.21 -15.46
CA GLY A 19 13.57 -12.00 -14.84
C GLY A 19 12.90 -11.35 -13.61
N ARG A 20 13.31 -10.13 -13.22
CA ARG A 20 12.62 -9.35 -12.20
C ARG A 20 11.51 -8.50 -12.80
N THR A 21 10.50 -8.27 -12.01
CA THR A 21 9.33 -7.49 -12.40
C THR A 21 8.98 -6.46 -11.31
N VAL A 22 8.18 -5.48 -11.67
CA VAL A 22 7.67 -4.46 -10.75
C VAL A 22 6.16 -4.32 -10.87
N GLU A 23 5.56 -3.73 -9.86
CA GLU A 23 4.19 -3.25 -9.89
C GLU A 23 4.13 -1.77 -10.28
N PHE A 24 3.08 -1.39 -10.98
CA PHE A 24 2.79 -0.01 -11.28
C PHE A 24 1.72 0.54 -10.33
N ASN A 25 2.07 1.52 -9.51
CA ASN A 25 1.12 2.18 -8.61
C ASN A 25 0.37 3.30 -9.33
N ALA A 26 -0.95 3.24 -9.31
CA ALA A 26 -1.85 4.21 -9.93
C ALA A 26 -2.83 4.80 -8.92
N MET A 27 -2.90 6.13 -8.88
CA MET A 27 -3.84 6.86 -8.02
C MET A 27 -5.22 6.91 -8.68
N PHE A 28 -6.16 6.13 -8.18
CA PHE A 28 -7.51 6.03 -8.74
C PHE A 28 -8.29 7.36 -8.69
N MET A 29 -8.10 8.14 -7.62
CA MET A 29 -8.79 9.43 -7.46
C MET A 29 -8.30 10.49 -8.44
N ASP A 30 -7.08 10.42 -8.94
CA ASP A 30 -6.57 11.33 -9.97
C ASP A 30 -7.09 10.91 -11.35
N ARG A 31 -8.27 11.41 -11.72
CA ARG A 31 -8.95 11.04 -12.97
C ARG A 31 -8.14 11.36 -14.22
N TYR A 32 -7.28 12.38 -14.20
CA TYR A 32 -6.42 12.71 -15.33
C TYR A 32 -5.33 11.67 -15.51
N LEU A 33 -4.59 11.34 -14.44
CA LEU A 33 -3.56 10.32 -14.48
C LEU A 33 -4.15 8.93 -14.75
N TRP A 34 -5.27 8.61 -14.14
CA TRP A 34 -5.97 7.35 -14.39
C TRP A 34 -6.33 7.17 -15.86
N ASN A 35 -6.92 8.21 -16.49
CA ASN A 35 -7.29 8.18 -17.90
C ASN A 35 -6.07 8.07 -18.83
N LEU A 36 -4.96 8.73 -18.50
CA LEU A 36 -3.69 8.61 -19.20
C LEU A 36 -3.13 7.17 -19.09
N GLN A 37 -3.13 6.61 -17.89
CA GLN A 37 -2.46 5.35 -17.57
C GLN A 37 -3.27 4.14 -18.03
N PHE A 38 -4.55 4.08 -17.70
CA PHE A 38 -5.43 2.91 -17.91
C PHE A 38 -6.70 3.21 -18.73
N GLY A 39 -7.12 4.46 -18.84
CA GLY A 39 -8.30 4.87 -19.59
C GLY A 39 -8.05 4.94 -21.10
N SER A 40 -8.35 6.08 -21.73
CA SER A 40 -8.30 6.21 -23.21
C SER A 40 -6.90 6.07 -23.82
N GLN A 41 -5.85 6.51 -23.12
CA GLN A 41 -4.48 6.48 -23.64
C GLN A 41 -3.76 5.16 -23.37
N ARG A 42 -4.07 4.48 -22.25
CA ARG A 42 -3.59 3.14 -21.89
C ARG A 42 -2.06 2.99 -22.00
N ILE A 43 -1.30 3.99 -21.49
CA ILE A 43 0.16 3.97 -21.64
C ILE A 43 0.82 2.80 -20.90
N VAL A 44 0.28 2.38 -19.73
CA VAL A 44 0.83 1.29 -18.93
C VAL A 44 0.60 -0.08 -19.59
N PRO A 45 -0.64 -0.47 -19.98
CA PRO A 45 -0.86 -1.69 -20.75
C PRO A 45 -0.05 -1.76 -22.06
N LYS A 46 0.06 -0.64 -22.78
CA LYS A 46 0.88 -0.59 -24.01
C LYS A 46 2.36 -0.86 -23.74
N LYS A 47 2.91 -0.33 -22.66
CA LYS A 47 4.29 -0.58 -22.26
C LYS A 47 4.50 -2.04 -21.88
N ARG A 48 3.61 -2.62 -21.07
CA ARG A 48 3.65 -4.05 -20.78
C ARG A 48 3.65 -4.89 -22.06
N ALA A 49 2.74 -4.59 -22.99
CA ALA A 49 2.65 -5.30 -24.27
C ALA A 49 3.92 -5.17 -25.12
N SER A 50 4.72 -4.12 -24.95
CA SER A 50 6.03 -3.96 -25.61
C SER A 50 7.19 -4.67 -24.90
N GLY A 51 6.92 -5.39 -23.80
CA GLY A 51 7.91 -6.20 -23.08
C GLY A 51 8.45 -5.57 -21.79
N THR A 52 7.98 -4.38 -21.39
CA THR A 52 8.38 -3.78 -20.10
C THR A 52 7.93 -4.70 -18.96
N PRO A 53 8.80 -5.01 -17.97
CA PRO A 53 8.56 -6.01 -16.94
C PRO A 53 7.66 -5.47 -15.80
N ILE A 54 6.43 -5.10 -16.15
CA ILE A 54 5.39 -4.66 -15.20
C ILE A 54 4.38 -5.80 -15.05
N ASP A 55 4.34 -6.46 -13.91
CA ASP A 55 3.46 -7.62 -13.70
C ASP A 55 2.21 -7.32 -12.89
N GLY A 56 2.20 -6.26 -12.12
CA GLY A 56 1.05 -5.89 -11.29
C GLY A 56 0.65 -4.43 -11.43
N VAL A 57 -0.59 -4.17 -11.10
CA VAL A 57 -1.14 -2.82 -10.98
C VAL A 57 -1.68 -2.62 -9.58
N VAL A 58 -1.11 -1.65 -8.86
CA VAL A 58 -1.60 -1.23 -7.55
C VAL A 58 -2.57 -0.07 -7.74
N VAL A 59 -3.82 -0.27 -7.39
CA VAL A 59 -4.88 0.76 -7.37
C VAL A 59 -4.89 1.39 -5.99
N SER A 60 -4.39 2.61 -5.89
CA SER A 60 -4.24 3.36 -4.64
C SER A 60 -5.10 4.62 -4.62
N ALA A 61 -5.20 5.26 -3.45
CA ALA A 61 -6.00 6.47 -3.23
C ALA A 61 -7.46 6.28 -3.69
N GLY A 62 -8.13 5.30 -3.11
CA GLY A 62 -9.51 4.94 -3.37
C GLY A 62 -9.66 3.55 -3.97
N ILE A 63 -10.84 2.97 -3.75
CA ILE A 63 -11.25 1.68 -4.32
C ILE A 63 -12.37 1.95 -5.33
N PRO A 64 -12.24 1.46 -6.58
CA PRO A 64 -13.32 1.60 -7.56
C PRO A 64 -14.61 0.94 -7.07
N GLU A 65 -15.76 1.40 -7.57
CA GLU A 65 -17.02 0.73 -7.33
C GLU A 65 -16.97 -0.73 -7.82
N PHE A 66 -17.80 -1.58 -7.23
CA PHE A 66 -17.71 -3.03 -7.43
C PHE A 66 -17.64 -3.45 -8.91
N ASP A 67 -18.57 -2.97 -9.73
CA ASP A 67 -18.64 -3.33 -11.15
C ASP A 67 -17.45 -2.77 -11.93
N GLU A 68 -17.02 -1.53 -11.63
CA GLU A 68 -15.83 -0.89 -12.22
C GLU A 68 -14.56 -1.67 -11.88
N ALA A 69 -14.42 -2.14 -10.64
CA ALA A 69 -13.27 -2.92 -10.20
C ALA A 69 -13.21 -4.29 -10.89
N VAL A 70 -14.33 -4.98 -11.00
CA VAL A 70 -14.43 -6.27 -11.69
C VAL A 70 -14.07 -6.13 -13.18
N GLU A 71 -14.63 -5.13 -13.85
CA GLU A 71 -14.31 -4.83 -15.24
C GLU A 71 -12.82 -4.47 -15.41
N LEU A 72 -12.27 -3.64 -14.52
CA LEU A 72 -10.84 -3.29 -14.51
C LEU A 72 -9.94 -4.53 -14.44
N ILE A 73 -10.23 -5.46 -13.52
CA ILE A 73 -9.44 -6.69 -13.36
C ILE A 73 -9.52 -7.54 -14.63
N HIS A 74 -10.69 -7.72 -15.22
CA HIS A 74 -10.84 -8.46 -16.46
C HIS A 74 -10.05 -7.83 -17.61
N ASN A 75 -10.10 -6.49 -17.75
CA ASN A 75 -9.37 -5.76 -18.77
C ASN A 75 -7.86 -5.87 -18.58
N LEU A 76 -7.36 -5.73 -17.35
CA LEU A 76 -5.94 -5.86 -17.03
C LEU A 76 -5.44 -7.30 -17.24
N ASN A 77 -6.24 -8.31 -16.89
CA ASN A 77 -5.91 -9.70 -17.19
C ASN A 77 -5.82 -9.95 -18.70
N ALA A 78 -6.73 -9.39 -19.49
CA ALA A 78 -6.68 -9.47 -20.95
C ALA A 78 -5.43 -8.78 -21.53
N ASP A 79 -4.92 -7.74 -20.87
CA ASP A 79 -3.64 -7.08 -21.18
C ASP A 79 -2.41 -7.87 -20.70
N GLY A 80 -2.62 -9.01 -20.03
CA GLY A 80 -1.56 -9.90 -19.55
C GLY A 80 -1.05 -9.61 -18.14
N PHE A 81 -1.69 -8.72 -17.38
CA PHE A 81 -1.35 -8.54 -15.96
C PHE A 81 -1.87 -9.73 -15.15
N PRO A 82 -1.02 -10.46 -14.43
CA PRO A 82 -1.44 -11.66 -13.70
C PRO A 82 -2.24 -11.36 -12.44
N TYR A 83 -2.15 -10.15 -11.89
CA TYR A 83 -2.85 -9.74 -10.69
C TYR A 83 -3.05 -8.21 -10.61
N VAL A 84 -3.98 -7.81 -9.76
CA VAL A 84 -4.25 -6.43 -9.41
C VAL A 84 -4.24 -6.29 -7.88
N SER A 85 -3.60 -5.23 -7.39
CA SER A 85 -3.53 -4.87 -5.98
C SER A 85 -4.49 -3.73 -5.67
N PHE A 86 -5.12 -3.77 -4.49
CA PHE A 86 -5.89 -2.66 -3.95
C PHE A 86 -5.37 -2.24 -2.58
N LYS A 87 -5.38 -0.94 -2.29
CA LYS A 87 -4.91 -0.36 -1.03
C LYS A 87 -6.08 0.23 -0.21
N PRO A 88 -6.84 -0.61 0.50
CA PRO A 88 -7.90 -0.15 1.37
C PRO A 88 -7.35 0.39 2.70
N GLY A 89 -7.95 1.46 3.21
CA GLY A 89 -7.62 2.05 4.51
C GLY A 89 -8.77 1.99 5.52
N THR A 90 -9.89 1.34 5.20
CA THR A 90 -11.03 1.18 6.12
C THR A 90 -11.60 -0.23 6.07
N VAL A 91 -12.29 -0.65 7.15
CA VAL A 91 -12.98 -1.95 7.22
C VAL A 91 -13.94 -2.14 6.03
N ASP A 92 -14.70 -1.11 5.67
CA ASP A 92 -15.67 -1.21 4.56
C ASP A 92 -14.97 -1.37 3.21
N GLN A 93 -13.85 -0.66 2.99
CA GLN A 93 -13.05 -0.84 1.78
C GLN A 93 -12.41 -2.23 1.70
N ILE A 94 -11.91 -2.78 2.82
CA ILE A 94 -11.39 -4.14 2.88
C ILE A 94 -12.49 -5.14 2.48
N ARG A 95 -13.69 -5.02 3.04
CA ARG A 95 -14.85 -5.85 2.68
C ARG A 95 -15.25 -5.69 1.22
N GLN A 96 -15.13 -4.49 0.66
CA GLN A 96 -15.35 -4.27 -0.77
C GLN A 96 -14.35 -5.05 -1.62
N VAL A 97 -13.07 -5.02 -1.28
CA VAL A 97 -12.02 -5.80 -1.98
C VAL A 97 -12.27 -7.31 -1.84
N VAL A 98 -12.70 -7.78 -0.68
CA VAL A 98 -13.09 -9.20 -0.48
C VAL A 98 -14.22 -9.59 -1.45
N ARG A 99 -15.26 -8.76 -1.59
CA ARG A 99 -16.35 -9.02 -2.56
C ARG A 99 -15.85 -9.01 -4.00
N ILE A 100 -14.99 -8.07 -4.36
CA ILE A 100 -14.36 -8.00 -5.70
C ILE A 100 -13.56 -9.27 -5.97
N ALA A 101 -12.69 -9.67 -5.05
CA ALA A 101 -11.87 -10.88 -5.20
C ALA A 101 -12.72 -12.13 -5.39
N LYS A 102 -13.81 -12.27 -4.62
CA LYS A 102 -14.77 -13.37 -4.78
C LYS A 102 -15.38 -13.42 -6.18
N ALA A 103 -15.72 -12.25 -6.75
CA ALA A 103 -16.37 -12.17 -8.06
C ALA A 103 -15.41 -12.51 -9.22
N VAL A 104 -14.11 -12.23 -9.07
CA VAL A 104 -13.11 -12.47 -10.12
C VAL A 104 -12.32 -13.76 -9.95
N ALA A 105 -12.66 -14.59 -8.97
CA ALA A 105 -11.96 -15.85 -8.76
C ALA A 105 -11.96 -16.72 -10.05
N PRO A 106 -10.85 -17.37 -10.39
CA PRO A 106 -9.63 -17.61 -9.60
C PRO A 106 -8.53 -16.55 -9.78
N THR A 107 -8.78 -15.44 -10.46
CA THR A 107 -7.80 -14.37 -10.65
C THR A 107 -7.24 -13.90 -9.31
N LYS A 108 -5.92 -13.78 -9.20
CA LYS A 108 -5.25 -13.30 -7.99
C LYS A 108 -5.51 -11.81 -7.80
N VAL A 109 -5.87 -11.46 -6.57
CA VAL A 109 -6.01 -10.09 -6.10
C VAL A 109 -5.11 -9.92 -4.88
N LEU A 110 -4.29 -8.89 -4.87
CA LEU A 110 -3.57 -8.49 -3.68
C LEU A 110 -4.40 -7.45 -2.93
N ILE A 111 -4.39 -7.55 -1.61
CA ILE A 111 -4.96 -6.54 -0.74
C ILE A 111 -3.85 -6.01 0.17
N GLU A 112 -3.49 -4.74 -0.01
CA GLU A 112 -2.44 -4.04 0.71
C GLU A 112 -3.07 -3.16 1.78
N VAL A 113 -3.30 -3.74 2.96
CA VAL A 113 -3.93 -3.01 4.07
C VAL A 113 -2.92 -2.08 4.71
N GLU A 114 -3.21 -0.79 4.71
CA GLU A 114 -2.38 0.23 5.36
C GLU A 114 -3.14 0.90 6.50
N GLY A 115 -2.52 0.92 7.69
CA GLY A 115 -3.06 1.59 8.87
C GLY A 115 -2.68 3.07 8.96
N GLY A 116 -3.05 3.70 10.07
CA GLY A 116 -2.77 5.11 10.36
C GLY A 116 -1.30 5.47 10.50
N SER A 117 -0.41 4.48 10.63
CA SER A 117 1.06 4.68 10.65
C SER A 117 1.69 4.72 9.25
N ALA A 118 0.90 4.61 8.17
CA ALA A 118 1.40 4.73 6.82
C ALA A 118 1.82 6.18 6.50
N GLY A 119 2.91 6.35 5.78
CA GLY A 119 3.35 7.67 5.30
C GLY A 119 2.51 8.14 4.11
N GLY A 120 2.34 9.45 3.96
CA GLY A 120 1.53 10.03 2.90
C GLY A 120 0.03 9.86 3.17
N HIS A 121 -0.74 9.41 2.18
CA HIS A 121 -2.14 9.04 2.38
C HIS A 121 -2.23 7.86 3.34
N HIS A 122 -3.06 7.98 4.37
CA HIS A 122 -3.12 7.04 5.49
C HIS A 122 -4.56 6.77 5.94
N SER A 123 -4.76 5.72 6.72
CA SER A 123 -6.01 5.41 7.40
C SER A 123 -6.14 6.19 8.71
N TRP A 124 -7.35 6.32 9.21
CA TRP A 124 -7.64 6.77 10.58
C TRP A 124 -7.59 5.63 11.60
N GLU A 125 -7.70 4.39 11.13
CA GLU A 125 -7.73 3.20 11.96
C GLU A 125 -6.32 2.61 12.07
N SER A 126 -6.04 1.96 13.19
CA SER A 126 -4.78 1.21 13.33
C SER A 126 -4.76 0.01 12.39
N LEU A 127 -3.58 -0.43 11.98
CA LEU A 127 -3.44 -1.62 11.16
C LEU A 127 -4.02 -2.86 11.85
N ASP A 128 -3.75 -2.99 13.16
CA ASP A 128 -4.21 -4.12 13.94
C ASP A 128 -5.73 -4.15 14.05
N ASP A 129 -6.40 -3.01 14.26
CA ASP A 129 -7.86 -2.93 14.31
C ASP A 129 -8.50 -3.31 12.98
N LEU A 130 -7.93 -2.85 11.87
CA LEU A 130 -8.36 -3.23 10.52
C LEU A 130 -8.28 -4.74 10.33
N LEU A 131 -7.16 -5.36 10.71
CA LEU A 131 -6.94 -6.78 10.58
C LEU A 131 -7.83 -7.59 11.53
N LEU A 132 -7.91 -7.22 12.81
CA LEU A 132 -8.78 -7.90 13.77
C LEU A 132 -10.24 -7.93 13.33
N SER A 133 -10.68 -6.90 12.62
CA SER A 133 -12.06 -6.76 12.14
C SER A 133 -12.35 -7.54 10.86
N THR A 134 -11.34 -7.88 10.05
CA THR A 134 -11.54 -8.35 8.67
C THR A 134 -10.77 -9.61 8.30
N TYR A 135 -9.81 -10.04 9.10
CA TYR A 135 -8.89 -11.13 8.78
C TYR A 135 -9.59 -12.42 8.35
N ALA A 136 -10.63 -12.84 9.08
CA ALA A 136 -11.37 -14.05 8.76
C ALA A 136 -12.01 -13.97 7.36
N GLU A 137 -12.65 -12.83 7.05
CA GLU A 137 -13.29 -12.59 5.76
C GLU A 137 -12.26 -12.62 4.61
N VAL A 138 -11.08 -12.03 4.82
CA VAL A 138 -9.97 -12.04 3.84
C VAL A 138 -9.48 -13.48 3.61
N ARG A 139 -9.28 -14.26 4.68
CA ARG A 139 -8.76 -15.63 4.60
C ARG A 139 -9.75 -16.66 4.05
N GLU A 140 -11.03 -16.35 3.99
CA GLU A 140 -12.03 -17.16 3.27
C GLU A 140 -11.83 -17.14 1.75
N GLN A 141 -11.11 -16.14 1.21
CA GLN A 141 -10.87 -16.01 -0.23
C GLN A 141 -9.50 -16.58 -0.62
N SER A 142 -9.47 -17.73 -1.26
CA SER A 142 -8.23 -18.41 -1.66
C SER A 142 -7.41 -17.69 -2.74
N ASN A 143 -8.01 -16.74 -3.43
CA ASN A 143 -7.35 -15.91 -4.45
C ASN A 143 -6.94 -14.52 -3.93
N LEU A 144 -7.16 -14.20 -2.64
CA LEU A 144 -6.62 -13.02 -1.99
C LEU A 144 -5.24 -13.28 -1.40
N VAL A 145 -4.31 -12.37 -1.67
CA VAL A 145 -2.99 -12.31 -1.04
C VAL A 145 -2.98 -11.09 -0.12
N LEU A 146 -2.78 -11.30 1.18
CA LEU A 146 -2.81 -10.26 2.20
C LEU A 146 -1.43 -9.69 2.45
N VAL A 147 -1.25 -8.43 2.10
CA VAL A 147 -0.06 -7.64 2.37
C VAL A 147 -0.43 -6.51 3.34
N VAL A 148 0.44 -6.18 4.26
CA VAL A 148 0.18 -5.13 5.27
C VAL A 148 1.29 -4.12 5.32
N GLY A 149 0.95 -2.86 5.62
CA GLY A 149 1.90 -1.76 5.65
C GLY A 149 1.51 -0.65 6.63
N GLY A 150 2.44 0.26 6.83
CA GLY A 150 2.32 1.37 7.77
C GLY A 150 3.08 1.11 9.06
N GLY A 151 4.18 1.85 9.27
CA GLY A 151 4.99 1.76 10.48
C GLY A 151 5.88 0.50 10.60
N ILE A 152 5.96 -0.33 9.56
CA ILE A 152 6.82 -1.53 9.57
C ILE A 152 8.24 -1.12 9.14
N GLY A 153 9.07 -0.83 10.12
CA GLY A 153 10.45 -0.33 9.91
C GLY A 153 11.55 -1.24 10.44
N THR A 154 11.22 -2.31 11.16
CA THR A 154 12.19 -3.26 11.73
C THR A 154 11.90 -4.68 11.28
N PRO A 155 12.93 -5.55 11.25
CA PRO A 155 12.76 -6.96 10.92
C PRO A 155 11.80 -7.69 11.88
N GLU A 156 11.86 -7.35 13.17
CA GLU A 156 11.03 -7.97 14.22
C GLU A 156 9.56 -7.68 13.95
N ARG A 157 9.20 -6.40 13.71
CA ARG A 157 7.82 -6.02 13.42
C ARG A 157 7.31 -6.67 12.13
N GLY A 158 8.16 -6.77 11.11
CA GLY A 158 7.84 -7.52 9.90
C GLY A 158 7.58 -9.00 10.18
N ALA A 159 8.44 -9.63 10.99
CA ALA A 159 8.30 -11.02 11.38
C ALA A 159 7.01 -11.28 12.15
N ASP A 160 6.64 -10.42 13.09
CA ASP A 160 5.41 -10.54 13.89
C ASP A 160 4.16 -10.65 12.99
N TYR A 161 4.09 -9.84 11.93
CA TYR A 161 2.97 -9.93 10.97
C TYR A 161 3.05 -11.19 10.11
N ILE A 162 4.22 -11.53 9.60
CA ILE A 162 4.39 -12.74 8.74
C ILE A 162 4.09 -14.02 9.52
N THR A 163 4.52 -14.12 10.79
CA THR A 163 4.24 -15.27 11.64
C THR A 163 2.84 -15.26 12.24
N GLY A 164 2.21 -14.08 12.31
CA GLY A 164 0.91 -13.86 12.95
C GLY A 164 0.99 -13.67 14.46
N GLU A 165 2.19 -13.57 15.04
CA GLU A 165 2.41 -13.39 16.49
C GLU A 165 1.80 -12.10 17.01
N TRP A 166 1.73 -11.02 16.18
CA TRP A 166 1.10 -9.76 16.52
C TRP A 166 -0.31 -9.90 17.12
N ALA A 167 -1.10 -10.91 16.68
CA ALA A 167 -2.48 -11.10 17.11
C ALA A 167 -2.59 -11.66 18.54
N THR A 168 -1.51 -12.25 19.08
CA THR A 168 -1.50 -12.85 20.42
C THR A 168 -1.65 -11.80 21.52
N GLU A 169 -1.19 -10.57 21.29
CA GLU A 169 -1.36 -9.44 22.21
C GLU A 169 -2.84 -9.11 22.44
N TYR A 170 -3.69 -9.45 21.47
CA TYR A 170 -5.15 -9.27 21.52
C TYR A 170 -5.89 -10.54 21.97
N GLY A 171 -5.16 -11.55 22.47
CA GLY A 171 -5.75 -12.83 22.86
C GLY A 171 -6.32 -13.63 21.68
N ARG A 172 -5.81 -13.42 20.49
CA ARG A 172 -6.20 -14.14 19.27
C ARG A 172 -5.23 -15.25 18.94
N PRO A 173 -5.62 -16.27 18.17
CA PRO A 173 -4.67 -17.22 17.60
C PRO A 173 -3.73 -16.51 16.62
N LEU A 174 -2.68 -17.17 16.17
CA LEU A 174 -1.78 -16.65 15.15
C LEU A 174 -2.58 -16.23 13.90
N MET A 175 -2.29 -15.03 13.41
CA MET A 175 -2.95 -14.45 12.23
C MET A 175 -1.89 -14.00 11.22
N PRO A 176 -1.22 -14.94 10.53
CA PRO A 176 -0.15 -14.63 9.59
C PRO A 176 -0.66 -13.87 8.36
N VAL A 177 0.17 -12.95 7.86
CA VAL A 177 -0.04 -12.29 6.58
C VAL A 177 0.90 -12.86 5.52
N ASP A 178 0.64 -12.58 4.23
CA ASP A 178 1.45 -13.13 3.13
C ASP A 178 2.65 -12.24 2.77
N GLY A 179 2.60 -10.96 3.14
CA GLY A 179 3.68 -10.01 2.88
C GLY A 179 3.58 -8.74 3.71
N VAL A 180 4.68 -7.99 3.75
CA VAL A 180 4.74 -6.67 4.39
C VAL A 180 5.27 -5.63 3.42
N LEU A 181 4.75 -4.40 3.52
CA LEU A 181 5.22 -3.23 2.79
C LEU A 181 6.19 -2.44 3.67
N VAL A 182 7.36 -2.16 3.14
CA VAL A 182 8.40 -1.38 3.80
C VAL A 182 8.61 -0.09 3.01
N GLY A 183 8.18 1.05 3.56
CA GLY A 183 8.28 2.36 2.92
C GLY A 183 9.52 3.14 3.39
N THR A 184 9.36 3.93 4.46
CA THR A 184 10.40 4.86 4.96
C THR A 184 11.72 4.18 5.28
N ALA A 185 11.70 2.97 5.85
CA ALA A 185 12.93 2.23 6.14
C ALA A 185 13.73 1.91 4.85
N ALA A 186 13.05 1.60 3.75
CA ALA A 186 13.72 1.41 2.45
C ALA A 186 14.39 2.69 1.93
N MET A 187 13.84 3.88 2.24
CA MET A 187 14.46 5.16 1.85
C MET A 187 15.83 5.39 2.53
N THR A 188 16.09 4.75 3.68
CA THR A 188 17.36 4.87 4.41
C THR A 188 18.43 3.88 3.93
N ALA A 189 18.07 2.91 3.07
CA ALA A 189 19.01 1.95 2.52
C ALA A 189 20.16 2.65 1.76
N LYS A 190 21.34 2.04 1.77
CA LYS A 190 22.53 2.62 1.11
C LYS A 190 22.28 2.83 -0.38
N GLU A 191 21.58 1.90 -1.00
CA GLU A 191 21.26 1.85 -2.43
C GLU A 191 20.15 2.83 -2.84
N ALA A 192 19.34 3.30 -1.88
CA ALA A 192 18.29 4.27 -2.18
C ALA A 192 18.86 5.62 -2.64
N HIS A 193 18.22 6.25 -3.61
CA HIS A 193 18.61 7.55 -4.15
C HIS A 193 18.24 8.76 -3.25
N THR A 194 17.71 8.50 -2.06
CA THR A 194 17.48 9.53 -1.04
C THR A 194 18.79 10.20 -0.68
N SER A 195 18.81 11.54 -0.56
CA SER A 195 20.04 12.25 -0.23
C SER A 195 20.60 11.84 1.14
N PRO A 196 21.94 11.90 1.35
CA PRO A 196 22.53 11.53 2.63
C PRO A 196 21.97 12.32 3.81
N GLU A 197 21.66 13.60 3.62
CA GLU A 197 21.09 14.48 4.64
C GLU A 197 19.70 14.01 5.05
N VAL A 198 18.85 13.64 4.08
CA VAL A 198 17.51 13.12 4.35
C VAL A 198 17.58 11.74 5.01
N LYS A 199 18.48 10.85 4.57
CA LYS A 199 18.71 9.56 5.25
C LYS A 199 19.08 9.76 6.71
N GLN A 200 20.02 10.68 6.99
CA GLN A 200 20.45 10.95 8.35
C GLN A 200 19.33 11.58 9.19
N MET A 201 18.51 12.43 8.59
CA MET A 201 17.33 13.00 9.24
C MET A 201 16.34 11.89 9.62
N LEU A 202 16.01 10.98 8.70
CA LEU A 202 15.11 9.88 8.95
C LEU A 202 15.62 8.97 10.08
N VAL A 203 16.92 8.65 10.09
CA VAL A 203 17.53 7.83 11.16
C VAL A 203 17.50 8.54 12.52
N ASN A 204 17.69 9.85 12.54
CA ASN A 204 17.76 10.64 13.77
C ASN A 204 16.37 11.09 14.29
N THR A 205 15.33 10.99 13.47
CA THR A 205 13.98 11.41 13.84
C THR A 205 13.36 10.34 14.73
N PRO A 206 13.05 10.64 16.01
CA PRO A 206 12.30 9.73 16.84
C PRO A 206 10.91 9.54 16.22
N GLY A 207 10.42 8.32 16.22
CA GLY A 207 9.04 8.03 15.84
C GLY A 207 8.04 8.83 16.70
N ILE A 208 6.82 8.99 16.20
CA ILE A 208 5.76 9.61 17.00
C ILE A 208 5.49 8.70 18.20
N PRO A 209 5.63 9.21 19.46
CA PRO A 209 5.40 8.39 20.64
C PRO A 209 3.97 7.89 20.65
N VAL A 210 3.80 6.64 20.93
CA VAL A 210 2.53 5.96 20.86
C VAL A 210 1.89 5.85 22.23
N LYS A 211 0.60 5.65 22.24
CA LYS A 211 -0.17 5.43 23.46
C LYS A 211 0.15 4.06 24.08
N GLY A 212 0.31 4.06 25.34
CA GLY A 212 0.75 2.98 26.19
C GLY A 212 1.61 3.60 27.27
N ASP A 213 2.58 2.89 27.73
CA ASP A 213 3.56 3.38 28.69
C ASP A 213 4.56 4.39 28.11
N GLY A 214 4.39 4.79 26.85
CA GLY A 214 5.26 5.72 26.15
C GLY A 214 6.59 5.13 25.67
N ASN A 215 6.78 3.81 25.78
CA ASN A 215 8.03 3.12 25.48
C ASN A 215 7.97 2.26 24.22
N ASP A 216 6.78 2.04 23.65
CA ASP A 216 6.64 1.31 22.39
C ASP A 216 6.55 2.28 21.20
N PRO A 217 7.64 2.47 20.43
CA PRO A 217 7.62 3.34 19.27
C PRO A 217 6.80 2.78 18.09
N PHE A 218 6.22 1.59 18.25
CA PHE A 218 5.49 0.87 17.20
C PHE A 218 4.01 0.63 17.53
N ALA A 219 3.55 1.07 18.72
CA ALA A 219 2.15 0.95 19.05
C ALA A 219 1.27 1.77 18.08
N PRO A 220 0.03 1.37 17.82
CA PRO A 220 -0.80 1.99 16.77
C PRO A 220 -1.03 3.49 16.98
N LEU A 221 -0.90 4.28 15.93
CA LEU A 221 -1.12 5.73 15.96
C LEU A 221 -2.59 6.13 16.22
N GLY A 222 -3.53 5.18 16.25
CA GLY A 222 -4.96 5.43 16.27
C GLY A 222 -5.46 6.43 17.29
N GLU A 223 -4.80 6.53 18.47
CA GLU A 223 -5.20 7.48 19.50
C GLU A 223 -4.33 8.73 19.59
N GLN A 224 -3.30 8.85 18.76
CA GLN A 224 -2.42 10.02 18.69
C GLN A 224 -2.69 10.87 17.47
N TRP A 225 -3.70 10.50 16.73
CA TRP A 225 -4.11 11.25 15.58
C TRP A 225 -4.52 12.65 16.00
N VAL A 226 -3.93 13.65 15.39
CA VAL A 226 -4.22 15.06 15.69
C VAL A 226 -4.65 15.76 14.39
N PRO A 227 -5.64 16.67 14.47
CA PRO A 227 -6.05 17.47 13.33
C PRO A 227 -4.87 18.23 12.72
N SER A 228 -5.00 18.61 11.45
CA SER A 228 -4.03 19.45 10.77
C SER A 228 -3.64 20.68 11.61
N GLY A 229 -2.36 20.96 11.71
CA GLY A 229 -1.80 22.05 12.49
C GLY A 229 -1.69 21.81 14.01
N GLN A 230 -2.08 20.63 14.49
CA GLN A 230 -2.01 20.28 15.92
C GLN A 230 -1.03 19.15 16.21
N ALA A 231 -0.29 18.69 15.23
CA ALA A 231 0.65 17.57 15.35
C ALA A 231 1.77 17.87 16.33
N LYS A 232 2.17 16.87 17.09
CA LYS A 232 3.36 16.89 17.95
C LYS A 232 4.54 16.33 17.15
N GLY A 233 5.74 16.84 17.44
CA GLY A 233 6.96 16.34 16.80
C GLY A 233 7.17 16.79 15.35
N GLY A 234 6.46 17.82 14.89
CA GLY A 234 6.64 18.39 13.54
C GLY A 234 5.92 17.64 12.41
N VAL A 235 5.05 16.70 12.75
CA VAL A 235 4.21 16.00 11.77
C VAL A 235 2.77 16.50 11.90
N THR A 236 2.12 16.78 10.78
CA THR A 236 0.72 17.18 10.74
C THR A 236 -0.03 16.34 9.71
N SER A 237 -1.34 16.27 9.84
CA SER A 237 -2.20 15.69 8.81
C SER A 237 -3.09 16.75 8.22
N GLY A 238 -3.20 16.77 6.91
CA GLY A 238 -4.03 17.68 6.15
C GLY A 238 -4.80 16.95 5.07
N LEU A 239 -5.58 17.70 4.29
CA LEU A 239 -6.25 17.15 3.11
C LEU A 239 -5.40 17.44 1.86
N SER A 240 -5.08 16.40 1.12
CA SER A 240 -4.47 16.53 -0.20
C SER A 240 -5.44 17.21 -1.18
N HIS A 241 -4.93 17.66 -2.33
CA HIS A 241 -5.78 18.18 -3.41
C HIS A 241 -6.79 17.15 -3.94
N LEU A 242 -6.62 15.89 -3.62
CA LEU A 242 -7.56 14.80 -3.92
C LEU A 242 -8.57 14.55 -2.79
N HIS A 243 -8.62 15.43 -1.79
CA HIS A 243 -9.49 15.30 -0.61
C HIS A 243 -9.30 14.00 0.20
N ALA A 244 -8.07 13.51 0.25
CA ALA A 244 -7.68 12.38 1.09
C ALA A 244 -6.71 12.84 2.17
N ASP A 245 -6.76 12.23 3.36
CA ASP A 245 -5.87 12.54 4.46
C ASP A 245 -4.43 12.16 4.11
N ILE A 246 -3.51 13.08 4.37
CA ILE A 246 -2.09 12.92 4.08
C ILE A 246 -1.25 13.54 5.20
N TYR A 247 -0.18 12.87 5.60
CA TYR A 247 0.81 13.44 6.50
C TYR A 247 1.72 14.45 5.78
N GLU A 248 1.98 15.58 6.44
CA GLU A 248 2.85 16.67 6.01
C GLU A 248 4.00 16.87 6.99
#